data_085afe09c42ae2ea61728c1474eb7298
#
_entry.id   085afe09c42ae2ea61728c1474eb7298
#
_cell.length_a   1.000
_cell.length_b   1.000
_cell.length_c   1.000
_cell.angle_alpha   90.00
_cell.angle_beta   90.00
_cell.angle_gamma   90.00
#
_symmetry.space_group_name_H-M   'P 1'
#
loop_
_entity.id
_entity.type
_entity.pdbx_description
1 polymer ?
#
loop_
_entity_poly.entity_id
_entity_poly.type
_entity_poly.pdbx_seq_one_letter_code
_entity_poly.pdbx_strand_id
1 'polypeptide(L)'
;MALAQAVLPQIAQILAPGCVPFFLSDGSAHDLTAIVTHFGHWVQTPRRQARGPAPKPHWMPLPALLYAQVVKQMRRRRLVAVKHRIVVGTKAAVGQVLAVCGWQINTAFVERLNLSLRQRVAAMRRRSATPCKSKDGLGQPLILFQGYHSFVLPHTSLRQPLFMPEPTYGAGSAKVWQPRTPAMAAGL
;
A
#
# COMPACT_ATOMS: atom_id res chain seq x y z
N MET A 1 11.27 -12.02 -0.76
CA MET A 1 11.96 -11.31 -1.87
C MET A 1 11.24 -11.48 -3.21
N ALA A 2 11.00 -12.69 -3.70
CA ALA A 2 10.40 -12.94 -5.02
C ALA A 2 9.06 -12.20 -5.27
N LEU A 3 8.17 -12.14 -4.28
CA LEU A 3 6.86 -11.48 -4.44
C LEU A 3 7.00 -9.96 -4.63
N ALA A 4 7.82 -9.29 -3.82
CA ALA A 4 8.06 -7.85 -3.96
C ALA A 4 8.70 -7.51 -5.32
N GLN A 5 9.65 -8.33 -5.78
CA GLN A 5 10.27 -8.20 -7.11
C GLN A 5 9.29 -8.42 -8.27
N ALA A 6 8.22 -9.19 -8.07
CA ALA A 6 7.20 -9.40 -9.09
C ALA A 6 6.15 -8.27 -9.14
N VAL A 7 5.88 -7.61 -8.02
CA VAL A 7 4.85 -6.56 -7.92
C VAL A 7 5.39 -5.18 -8.34
N LEU A 8 6.61 -4.84 -7.97
CA LEU A 8 7.16 -3.49 -8.23
C LEU A 8 7.26 -3.11 -9.71
N PRO A 9 7.64 -4.00 -10.66
CA PRO A 9 7.58 -3.69 -12.08
C PRO A 9 6.19 -3.35 -12.58
N GLN A 10 5.16 -4.02 -12.06
CA GLN A 10 3.76 -3.75 -12.42
C GLN A 10 3.34 -2.36 -11.92
N ILE A 11 3.76 -1.99 -10.71
CA ILE A 11 3.54 -0.63 -10.20
C ILE A 11 4.21 0.40 -11.11
N ALA A 12 5.48 0.18 -11.49
CA ALA A 12 6.21 1.10 -12.36
C ALA A 12 5.53 1.29 -13.73
N GLN A 13 4.89 0.26 -14.28
CA GLN A 13 4.17 0.32 -15.57
C GLN A 13 2.90 1.17 -15.53
N ILE A 14 2.21 1.24 -14.39
CA ILE A 14 0.96 2.00 -14.25
C ILE A 14 1.16 3.44 -13.79
N LEU A 15 2.39 3.80 -13.37
CA LEU A 15 2.71 5.15 -12.95
C LEU A 15 2.92 6.06 -14.16
N ALA A 16 2.56 7.33 -14.02
CA ALA A 16 2.91 8.34 -15.00
C ALA A 16 4.45 8.44 -15.15
N PRO A 17 4.96 8.76 -16.36
CA PRO A 17 6.40 8.91 -16.59
C PRO A 17 7.03 9.90 -15.60
N GLY A 18 8.13 9.48 -14.96
CA GLY A 18 8.83 10.29 -13.96
C GLY A 18 8.20 10.33 -12.56
N CYS A 19 7.05 9.70 -12.36
CA CYS A 19 6.43 9.61 -11.04
C CYS A 19 7.16 8.59 -10.18
N VAL A 20 7.60 9.02 -8.99
CA VAL A 20 8.16 8.13 -7.97
C VAL A 20 7.21 8.10 -6.78
N PRO A 21 6.57 6.96 -6.48
CA PRO A 21 5.60 6.88 -5.40
C PRO A 21 6.28 6.90 -4.02
N PHE A 22 5.55 7.36 -3.01
CA PHE A 22 5.91 7.14 -1.61
C PHE A 22 5.55 5.71 -1.22
N PHE A 23 6.56 4.93 -0.82
CA PHE A 23 6.37 3.56 -0.38
C PHE A 23 6.18 3.46 1.13
N LEU A 24 5.23 2.63 1.53
CA LEU A 24 4.95 2.33 2.93
C LEU A 24 4.79 0.82 3.10
N SER A 25 5.53 0.22 4.03
CA SER A 25 5.44 -1.21 4.34
C SER A 25 5.43 -1.50 5.85
N ASP A 26 5.23 -2.77 6.20
CA ASP A 26 5.16 -3.27 7.58
C ASP A 26 6.51 -3.67 8.18
N GLY A 27 7.61 -3.30 7.53
CA GLY A 27 8.97 -3.49 8.07
C GLY A 27 9.68 -4.76 7.61
N SER A 28 9.27 -5.36 6.49
CA SER A 28 10.02 -6.44 5.86
C SER A 28 11.42 -5.97 5.43
N ALA A 29 12.46 -6.74 5.78
CA ALA A 29 13.84 -6.43 5.42
C ALA A 29 14.11 -6.47 3.90
N HIS A 30 13.30 -7.22 3.15
CA HIS A 30 13.48 -7.42 1.72
C HIS A 30 12.85 -6.33 0.85
N ASP A 31 11.95 -5.52 1.42
CA ASP A 31 11.22 -4.49 0.69
C ASP A 31 12.17 -3.40 0.17
N LEU A 32 13.12 -2.95 0.99
CA LEU A 32 14.10 -1.95 0.59
C LEU A 32 14.89 -2.37 -0.64
N THR A 33 15.41 -3.59 -0.65
CA THR A 33 16.19 -4.11 -1.78
C THR A 33 15.34 -4.14 -3.05
N ALA A 34 14.10 -4.62 -2.96
CA ALA A 34 13.20 -4.67 -4.09
C ALA A 34 12.86 -3.25 -4.61
N ILE A 35 12.52 -2.32 -3.71
CA ILE A 35 12.19 -0.94 -4.07
C ILE A 35 13.38 -0.27 -4.76
N VAL A 36 14.58 -0.37 -4.20
CA VAL A 36 15.76 0.29 -4.77
C VAL A 36 16.20 -0.33 -6.08
N THR A 37 15.95 -1.62 -6.32
CA THR A 37 16.21 -2.26 -7.62
C THR A 37 15.35 -1.66 -8.74
N HIS A 38 14.11 -1.24 -8.47
CA HIS A 38 13.19 -0.71 -9.48
C HIS A 38 13.10 0.83 -9.49
N PHE A 39 13.33 1.47 -8.34
CA PHE A 39 13.28 2.91 -8.15
C PHE A 39 14.64 3.46 -7.67
N GLY A 40 15.71 2.92 -8.20
CA GLY A 40 17.08 3.33 -7.95
C GLY A 40 17.91 3.27 -9.23
N HIS A 41 19.17 3.59 -9.09
CA HIS A 41 20.17 3.49 -10.15
C HIS A 41 21.39 2.73 -9.66
N TRP A 42 22.03 2.05 -10.61
CA TRP A 42 23.23 1.26 -10.34
C TRP A 42 24.46 2.16 -10.35
N VAL A 43 25.21 2.19 -9.25
CA VAL A 43 26.36 3.07 -9.10
C VAL A 43 27.63 2.27 -8.86
N GLN A 44 28.65 2.54 -9.64
CA GLN A 44 30.01 2.12 -9.39
C GLN A 44 30.75 3.24 -8.64
N THR A 45 30.97 3.07 -7.35
CA THR A 45 31.73 4.05 -6.58
C THR A 45 33.19 4.05 -7.01
N PRO A 46 33.78 5.22 -7.30
CA PRO A 46 35.20 5.32 -7.63
C PRO A 46 36.06 4.89 -6.43
N ARG A 47 37.27 4.40 -6.70
CA ARG A 47 38.22 4.06 -5.64
C ARG A 47 38.59 5.30 -4.84
N ARG A 48 38.55 5.22 -3.51
CA ARG A 48 39.00 6.32 -2.64
C ARG A 48 40.52 6.42 -2.55
N GLN A 49 41.23 5.32 -2.77
CA GLN A 49 42.68 5.21 -2.71
C GLN A 49 43.22 4.44 -3.92
N ALA A 50 44.44 4.75 -4.35
CA ALA A 50 45.08 4.10 -5.47
C ALA A 50 45.34 2.59 -5.23
N ARG A 51 45.51 2.18 -3.95
CA ARG A 51 45.72 0.79 -3.54
C ARG A 51 44.49 0.25 -2.81
N GLY A 52 44.21 -1.04 -2.99
CA GLY A 52 43.10 -1.74 -2.36
C GLY A 52 42.04 -2.24 -3.35
N PRO A 53 41.10 -3.09 -2.88
CA PRO A 53 40.04 -3.62 -3.73
C PRO A 53 39.10 -2.50 -4.17
N ALA A 54 38.59 -2.59 -5.40
CA ALA A 54 37.56 -1.67 -5.89
C ALA A 54 36.26 -1.88 -5.11
N PRO A 55 35.54 -0.82 -4.73
CA PRO A 55 34.21 -0.95 -4.15
C PRO A 55 33.29 -1.71 -5.09
N LYS A 56 32.47 -2.60 -4.55
CA LYS A 56 31.47 -3.30 -5.35
C LYS A 56 30.37 -2.32 -5.78
N PRO A 57 29.89 -2.44 -7.04
CA PRO A 57 28.75 -1.64 -7.46
C PRO A 57 27.52 -1.97 -6.61
N HIS A 58 26.69 -0.97 -6.39
CA HIS A 58 25.48 -1.11 -5.58
C HIS A 58 24.34 -0.24 -6.09
N TRP A 59 23.12 -0.59 -5.74
CA TRP A 59 21.95 0.21 -6.04
C TRP A 59 21.84 1.40 -5.10
N MET A 60 21.65 2.59 -5.66
CA MET A 60 21.30 3.80 -4.91
C MET A 60 19.85 4.22 -5.18
N PRO A 61 19.09 4.62 -4.15
CA PRO A 61 17.73 5.09 -4.35
C PRO A 61 17.72 6.38 -5.19
N LEU A 62 16.66 6.57 -5.99
CA LEU A 62 16.44 7.85 -6.66
C LEU A 62 16.28 8.97 -5.61
N PRO A 63 16.74 10.22 -5.89
CA PRO A 63 16.62 11.34 -4.93
C PRO A 63 15.17 11.63 -4.52
N ALA A 64 14.21 11.40 -5.42
CA ALA A 64 12.79 11.58 -5.16
C ALA A 64 12.14 10.41 -4.41
N LEU A 65 12.87 9.29 -4.22
CA LEU A 65 12.31 8.11 -3.56
C LEU A 65 12.11 8.38 -2.07
N LEU A 66 10.88 8.16 -1.62
CA LEU A 66 10.51 8.18 -0.21
C LEU A 66 10.02 6.81 0.21
N TYR A 67 10.58 6.30 1.30
CA TYR A 67 10.18 5.01 1.85
C TYR A 67 10.16 5.03 3.37
N ALA A 68 9.02 4.64 3.94
CA ALA A 68 8.85 4.50 5.38
C ALA A 68 8.28 3.13 5.76
N GLN A 69 8.51 2.73 6.98
CA GLN A 69 8.05 1.46 7.54
C GLN A 69 7.26 1.69 8.83
N VAL A 70 6.20 0.89 8.98
CA VAL A 70 5.44 0.78 10.23
C VAL A 70 5.91 -0.48 10.96
N VAL A 71 6.73 -0.32 11.98
CA VAL A 71 7.28 -1.44 12.73
C VAL A 71 6.43 -1.68 13.99
N LYS A 72 5.71 -2.79 14.01
CA LYS A 72 4.90 -3.23 15.14
C LYS A 72 5.76 -4.02 16.13
N GLN A 73 5.89 -3.54 17.36
CA GLN A 73 6.59 -4.25 18.42
C GLN A 73 5.59 -5.14 19.18
N MET A 74 5.83 -6.44 19.10
CA MET A 74 5.01 -7.44 19.80
C MET A 74 5.75 -8.00 21.00
N ARG A 75 5.07 -8.07 22.15
CA ARG A 75 5.56 -8.80 23.34
C ARG A 75 4.46 -9.77 23.82
N ARG A 76 4.81 -11.04 23.95
CA ARG A 76 3.87 -12.11 24.33
C ARG A 76 2.58 -12.10 23.47
N ARG A 77 2.73 -11.92 22.16
CA ARG A 77 1.63 -11.82 21.15
C ARG A 77 0.70 -10.61 21.32
N ARG A 78 1.06 -9.64 22.15
CA ARG A 78 0.32 -8.37 22.31
C ARG A 78 1.12 -7.24 21.65
N LEU A 79 0.43 -6.33 20.98
CA LEU A 79 1.02 -5.11 20.43
C LEU A 79 1.39 -4.17 21.58
N VAL A 80 2.67 -3.87 21.72
CA VAL A 80 3.19 -2.99 22.78
C VAL A 80 3.43 -1.59 22.25
N ALA A 81 3.96 -1.47 21.04
CA ALA A 81 4.24 -0.18 20.43
C ALA A 81 4.24 -0.27 18.91
N VAL A 82 3.95 0.86 18.27
CA VAL A 82 4.09 1.06 16.82
C VAL A 82 5.15 2.14 16.62
N LYS A 83 6.20 1.83 15.86
CA LYS A 83 7.27 2.77 15.52
C LYS A 83 7.24 3.06 14.03
N HIS A 84 7.34 4.33 13.66
CA HIS A 84 7.51 4.76 12.28
C HIS A 84 9.00 4.94 12.00
N ARG A 85 9.51 4.23 11.00
CA ARG A 85 10.90 4.28 10.58
C ARG A 85 10.97 4.82 9.16
N ILE A 86 11.64 5.94 8.95
CA ILE A 86 11.95 6.43 7.62
C ILE A 86 13.23 5.75 7.18
N VAL A 87 13.18 5.05 6.05
CA VAL A 87 14.29 4.25 5.52
C VAL A 87 15.00 4.98 4.40
N VAL A 88 14.24 5.66 3.52
CA VAL A 88 14.76 6.50 2.44
C VAL A 88 14.04 7.85 2.46
N GLY A 89 14.77 8.92 2.31
CA GLY A 89 14.27 10.29 2.38
C GLY A 89 14.39 10.90 3.78
N THR A 90 13.84 12.10 3.94
CA THR A 90 13.87 12.86 5.19
C THR A 90 12.48 12.91 5.84
N LYS A 91 12.45 13.13 7.16
CA LYS A 91 11.18 13.29 7.89
C LYS A 91 10.37 14.48 7.36
N ALA A 92 11.05 15.55 6.98
CA ALA A 92 10.40 16.73 6.42
C ALA A 92 9.74 16.43 5.07
N ALA A 93 10.44 15.77 4.14
CA ALA A 93 9.91 15.40 2.82
C ALA A 93 8.71 14.45 2.93
N VAL A 94 8.81 13.41 3.78
CA VAL A 94 7.69 12.50 4.05
C VAL A 94 6.51 13.26 4.65
N GLY A 95 6.76 14.16 5.60
CA GLY A 95 5.73 14.99 6.22
C GLY A 95 5.01 15.91 5.22
N GLN A 96 5.73 16.52 4.28
CA GLN A 96 5.15 17.35 3.21
C GLN A 96 4.21 16.53 2.31
N VAL A 97 4.65 15.38 1.81
CA VAL A 97 3.82 14.51 0.97
C VAL A 97 2.56 14.06 1.70
N LEU A 98 2.68 13.68 2.96
CA LEU A 98 1.53 13.25 3.75
C LEU A 98 0.57 14.40 4.05
N ALA A 99 1.08 15.61 4.31
CA ALA A 99 0.26 16.80 4.57
C ALA A 99 -0.59 17.20 3.37
N VAL A 100 -0.04 17.11 2.15
CA VAL A 100 -0.81 17.37 0.91
C VAL A 100 -2.01 16.42 0.78
N CYS A 101 -1.85 15.16 1.18
CA CYS A 101 -2.92 14.17 1.13
C CYS A 101 -3.82 14.15 2.39
N GLY A 102 -3.47 14.88 3.43
CA GLY A 102 -4.14 14.79 4.73
C GLY A 102 -3.97 13.42 5.41
N TRP A 103 -2.88 12.70 5.11
CA TRP A 103 -2.64 11.34 5.58
C TRP A 103 -1.57 11.26 6.67
N GLN A 104 -1.58 10.13 7.36
CA GLN A 104 -0.57 9.76 8.34
C GLN A 104 0.08 8.43 7.95
N ILE A 105 1.30 8.20 8.44
CA ILE A 105 1.99 6.92 8.23
C ILE A 105 1.21 5.82 8.96
N ASN A 106 0.52 4.95 8.21
CA ASN A 106 -0.14 3.76 8.74
C ASN A 106 -0.34 2.69 7.67
N THR A 107 -0.56 1.45 8.09
CA THR A 107 -0.84 0.31 7.21
C THR A 107 -2.33 -0.08 7.22
N ALA A 108 -3.18 0.70 7.87
CA ALA A 108 -4.58 0.36 8.12
C ALA A 108 -5.38 0.14 6.83
N PHE A 109 -5.09 0.89 5.76
CA PHE A 109 -5.77 0.74 4.48
C PHE A 109 -5.49 -0.63 3.85
N VAL A 110 -4.22 -1.05 3.80
CA VAL A 110 -3.82 -2.36 3.25
C VAL A 110 -4.35 -3.49 4.13
N GLU A 111 -4.29 -3.34 5.45
CA GLU A 111 -4.83 -4.33 6.39
C GLU A 111 -6.35 -4.48 6.22
N ARG A 112 -7.08 -3.38 6.04
CA ARG A 112 -8.53 -3.39 5.78
C ARG A 112 -8.86 -4.05 4.44
N LEU A 113 -8.11 -3.74 3.38
CA LEU A 113 -8.26 -4.39 2.08
C LEU A 113 -8.03 -5.90 2.20
N ASN A 114 -6.95 -6.31 2.86
CA ASN A 114 -6.63 -7.71 3.11
C ASN A 114 -7.73 -8.43 3.93
N LEU A 115 -8.32 -7.74 4.90
CA LEU A 115 -9.45 -8.26 5.67
C LEU A 115 -10.67 -8.44 4.77
N SER A 116 -11.01 -7.45 3.96
CA SER A 116 -12.13 -7.50 3.01
C SER A 116 -11.97 -8.64 2.00
N LEU A 117 -10.76 -8.83 1.46
CA LEU A 117 -10.42 -9.95 0.58
C LEU A 117 -10.68 -11.30 1.27
N ARG A 118 -10.17 -11.48 2.50
CA ARG A 118 -10.37 -12.72 3.26
C ARG A 118 -11.81 -12.98 3.65
N GLN A 119 -12.61 -11.95 3.84
CA GLN A 119 -14.03 -12.08 4.18
C GLN A 119 -14.89 -12.41 2.97
N ARG A 120 -14.58 -11.86 1.81
CA ARG A 120 -15.42 -11.92 0.60
C ARG A 120 -14.96 -12.96 -0.41
N VAL A 121 -13.65 -13.23 -0.52
CA VAL A 121 -13.10 -14.26 -1.41
C VAL A 121 -12.91 -15.55 -0.62
N ALA A 122 -13.81 -16.51 -0.82
CA ALA A 122 -13.83 -17.78 -0.06
C ALA A 122 -12.49 -18.53 -0.13
N ALA A 123 -11.85 -18.53 -1.31
CA ALA A 123 -10.55 -19.17 -1.53
C ALA A 123 -9.39 -18.58 -0.71
N MET A 124 -9.54 -17.34 -0.19
CA MET A 124 -8.52 -16.65 0.63
C MET A 124 -8.80 -16.71 2.13
N ARG A 125 -9.87 -17.35 2.56
CA ARG A 125 -10.19 -17.50 3.98
C ARG A 125 -9.17 -18.40 4.68
N ARG A 126 -8.80 -18.06 5.91
CA ARG A 126 -7.83 -18.85 6.70
C ARG A 126 -8.29 -20.27 7.02
N ARG A 127 -9.60 -20.52 7.02
CA ARG A 127 -10.23 -21.81 7.33
C ARG A 127 -11.28 -22.10 6.26
N SER A 128 -10.85 -22.21 5.01
CA SER A 128 -11.72 -22.58 3.89
C SER A 128 -11.76 -24.11 3.73
N ALA A 129 -12.93 -24.68 3.58
CA ALA A 129 -13.10 -26.07 3.19
C ALA A 129 -12.66 -26.31 1.73
N THR A 130 -12.64 -25.24 0.93
CA THR A 130 -12.25 -25.28 -0.49
C THR A 130 -11.06 -24.32 -0.74
N PRO A 131 -9.85 -24.68 -0.30
CA PRO A 131 -8.68 -23.86 -0.61
C PRO A 131 -8.42 -23.86 -2.11
N CYS A 132 -8.06 -22.71 -2.65
CA CYS A 132 -7.68 -22.62 -4.05
C CYS A 132 -6.39 -23.39 -4.31
N LYS A 133 -6.43 -24.37 -5.23
CA LYS A 133 -5.28 -25.22 -5.56
C LYS A 133 -4.51 -24.73 -6.79
N SER A 134 -5.08 -23.79 -7.56
CA SER A 134 -4.47 -23.29 -8.78
C SER A 134 -4.43 -21.76 -8.81
N LYS A 135 -3.48 -21.21 -9.56
CA LYS A 135 -3.35 -19.76 -9.77
C LYS A 135 -4.58 -19.21 -10.52
N ASP A 136 -5.07 -19.93 -11.50
CA ASP A 136 -6.22 -19.53 -12.33
C ASP A 136 -7.53 -19.55 -11.54
N GLY A 137 -7.73 -20.57 -10.69
CA GLY A 137 -8.87 -20.66 -9.80
C GLY A 137 -8.93 -19.53 -8.74
N LEU A 138 -7.80 -18.89 -8.44
CA LEU A 138 -7.75 -17.71 -7.57
C LEU A 138 -7.95 -16.41 -8.38
N GLY A 139 -7.49 -16.36 -9.62
CA GLY A 139 -7.53 -15.16 -10.47
C GLY A 139 -8.94 -14.65 -10.68
N GLN A 140 -9.85 -15.51 -11.12
CA GLN A 140 -11.25 -15.14 -11.40
C GLN A 140 -11.99 -14.53 -10.19
N PRO A 141 -12.01 -15.15 -9.00
CA PRO A 141 -12.62 -14.56 -7.82
C PRO A 141 -11.99 -13.22 -7.41
N LEU A 142 -10.68 -13.02 -7.64
CA LEU A 142 -10.01 -11.76 -7.36
C LEU A 142 -10.43 -10.65 -8.33
N ILE A 143 -10.55 -10.95 -9.62
CA ILE A 143 -11.04 -9.99 -10.62
C ILE A 143 -12.48 -9.58 -10.31
N LEU A 144 -13.34 -10.56 -9.99
CA LEU A 144 -14.72 -10.28 -9.58
C LEU A 144 -14.77 -9.43 -8.30
N PHE A 145 -13.93 -9.75 -7.31
CA PHE A 145 -13.83 -8.94 -6.10
C PHE A 145 -13.35 -7.52 -6.39
N GLN A 146 -12.38 -7.35 -7.28
CA GLN A 146 -11.88 -6.03 -7.68
C GLN A 146 -12.98 -5.19 -8.32
N GLY A 147 -13.75 -5.76 -9.24
CA GLY A 147 -14.91 -5.10 -9.84
C GLY A 147 -15.95 -4.71 -8.78
N TYR A 148 -16.34 -5.66 -7.94
CA TYR A 148 -17.29 -5.43 -6.86
C TYR A 148 -16.80 -4.36 -5.87
N HIS A 149 -15.53 -4.41 -5.44
CA HIS A 149 -14.92 -3.45 -4.52
C HIS A 149 -14.87 -2.04 -5.11
N SER A 150 -14.55 -1.94 -6.41
CA SER A 150 -14.37 -0.64 -7.06
C SER A 150 -15.69 0.02 -7.45
N PHE A 151 -16.67 -0.74 -7.93
CA PHE A 151 -17.89 -0.18 -8.50
C PHE A 151 -19.14 -0.33 -7.63
N VAL A 152 -19.18 -1.31 -6.73
CA VAL A 152 -20.40 -1.61 -5.97
C VAL A 152 -20.26 -1.32 -4.48
N LEU A 153 -19.09 -1.59 -3.88
CA LEU A 153 -18.90 -1.47 -2.45
C LEU A 153 -18.61 -0.02 -2.03
N PRO A 154 -19.51 0.65 -1.28
CA PRO A 154 -19.24 1.99 -0.80
C PRO A 154 -18.19 1.96 0.32
N HIS A 155 -17.32 2.96 0.31
CA HIS A 155 -16.28 3.16 1.31
C HIS A 155 -16.63 4.30 2.26
N THR A 156 -16.59 4.03 3.56
CA THR A 156 -16.88 5.06 4.58
C THR A 156 -15.93 6.26 4.52
N SER A 157 -14.67 6.04 4.14
CA SER A 157 -13.69 7.12 3.98
C SER A 157 -13.90 7.98 2.74
N LEU A 158 -14.68 7.51 1.76
CA LEU A 158 -14.97 8.23 0.51
C LEU A 158 -16.34 8.91 0.53
N ARG A 159 -17.13 8.71 1.59
CA ARG A 159 -18.44 9.33 1.75
C ARG A 159 -18.32 10.85 1.75
N GLN A 160 -19.29 11.53 1.17
CA GLN A 160 -19.40 12.99 1.20
C GLN A 160 -20.55 13.44 2.11
N PRO A 161 -20.42 14.56 2.82
CA PRO A 161 -21.54 15.12 3.56
C PRO A 161 -22.65 15.55 2.59
N LEU A 162 -23.90 15.25 2.93
CA LEU A 162 -25.05 15.78 2.23
C LEU A 162 -25.24 17.24 2.63
N PHE A 163 -25.63 18.07 1.67
CA PHE A 163 -25.93 19.48 1.92
C PHE A 163 -27.14 19.64 2.88
N MET A 164 -28.15 18.78 2.72
CA MET A 164 -29.29 18.67 3.63
C MET A 164 -29.47 17.20 4.05
N PRO A 165 -29.75 16.95 5.34
CA PRO A 165 -30.06 15.60 5.80
C PRO A 165 -31.30 15.05 5.11
N GLU A 166 -31.22 13.84 4.56
CA GLU A 166 -32.34 13.12 3.97
C GLU A 166 -33.09 12.31 5.02
N PRO A 167 -34.44 12.40 5.11
CA PRO A 167 -35.20 11.56 6.01
C PRO A 167 -35.06 10.09 5.63
N THR A 168 -34.85 9.22 6.62
CA THR A 168 -34.84 7.76 6.43
C THR A 168 -36.25 7.23 6.66
N TYR A 169 -36.69 6.31 5.79
CA TYR A 169 -37.94 5.58 6.02
C TYR A 169 -37.80 4.68 7.27
N GLY A 170 -38.53 5.00 8.33
CA GLY A 170 -38.52 4.28 9.61
C GLY A 170 -38.01 5.11 10.79
N ALA A 171 -37.77 4.44 11.95
CA ALA A 171 -37.34 5.10 13.19
C ALA A 171 -35.83 5.46 13.24
N GLY A 172 -35.15 5.46 12.12
CA GLY A 172 -33.71 5.78 12.01
C GLY A 172 -33.43 7.28 11.98
N SER A 173 -32.24 7.69 12.39
CA SER A 173 -31.74 9.06 12.23
C SER A 173 -31.58 9.42 10.74
N ALA A 174 -31.77 10.71 10.42
CA ALA A 174 -31.62 11.21 9.05
C ALA A 174 -30.26 10.86 8.46
N LYS A 175 -30.24 10.55 7.15
CA LYS A 175 -29.01 10.26 6.40
C LYS A 175 -28.27 11.56 6.14
N VAL A 176 -27.07 11.69 6.70
CA VAL A 176 -26.22 12.88 6.58
C VAL A 176 -25.03 12.68 5.65
N TRP A 177 -24.83 11.46 5.12
CA TRP A 177 -23.71 11.10 4.28
C TRP A 177 -24.17 10.41 3.00
N GLN A 178 -23.62 10.84 1.88
CA GLN A 178 -23.75 10.14 0.60
C GLN A 178 -22.65 9.07 0.51
N PRO A 179 -23.02 7.78 0.38
CA PRO A 179 -22.05 6.72 0.18
C PRO A 179 -21.39 6.85 -1.21
N ARG A 180 -20.09 6.60 -1.31
CA ARG A 180 -19.37 6.59 -2.60
C ARG A 180 -18.51 5.36 -2.71
N THR A 181 -18.47 4.80 -3.92
CA THR A 181 -17.54 3.75 -4.31
C THR A 181 -16.19 4.36 -4.73
N PRO A 182 -15.10 3.57 -4.79
CA PRO A 182 -13.83 4.05 -5.34
C PRO A 182 -13.94 4.59 -6.77
N ALA A 183 -14.72 3.94 -7.64
CA ALA A 183 -14.97 4.40 -9.01
C ALA A 183 -15.64 5.78 -9.04
N MET A 184 -16.72 5.96 -8.28
CA MET A 184 -17.38 7.27 -8.14
C MET A 184 -16.44 8.35 -7.59
N ALA A 185 -15.52 7.99 -6.70
CA ALA A 185 -14.53 8.93 -6.16
C ALA A 185 -13.46 9.30 -7.19
N ALA A 186 -13.15 8.40 -8.12
CA ALA A 186 -12.24 8.63 -9.25
C ALA A 186 -12.89 9.35 -10.45
N GLY A 187 -14.21 9.59 -10.41
CA GLY A 187 -14.93 10.23 -11.52
C GLY A 187 -15.35 9.29 -12.64
N LEU A 188 -15.42 7.98 -12.35
CA LEU A 188 -15.87 6.91 -13.26
C LEU A 188 -17.32 6.56 -13.00
#